data_e4bbe1fe76cb5fc4dd3ee11a0875cd0f
#
_entry.id   e4bbe1fe76cb5fc4dd3ee11a0875cd0f
#
_cell.length_a   1.000
_cell.length_b   1.000
_cell.length_c   1.000
_cell.angle_alpha   90.00
_cell.angle_beta   90.00
_cell.angle_gamma   90.00
#
_symmetry.space_group_name_H-M   'P 1'
#
loop_
_entity.id
_entity.type
_entity.pdbx_description
1 polymer ?
#
loop_
_entity_poly.entity_id
_entity_poly.type
_entity_poly.pdbx_seq_one_letter_code
_entity_poly.pdbx_strand_id
1 'polypeptide(L)'
;MMVLNLSLGTLVTAVGFWLVWGGTVSPVMVGGWALTVALFLWFMTTSITALWAWSTLLLGLESFTWPFVLMIQLRGQAESLPESEMGAILSAVVLGLFSSVFWISFSYGLFKRARKLDPAFSQEQPVTVSTSRVNKKKKNR
;
A
#
# COMPACT_ATOMS: atom_id res chain seq x y z
N MET A 1 -8.39 -16.60 -11.63
CA MET A 1 -7.16 -16.00 -11.10
C MET A 1 -7.42 -14.65 -10.42
N MET A 2 -8.20 -13.73 -11.01
CA MET A 2 -8.46 -12.40 -10.42
C MET A 2 -9.20 -12.47 -9.08
N VAL A 3 -10.27 -13.29 -8.99
CA VAL A 3 -11.06 -13.47 -7.75
C VAL A 3 -10.21 -14.00 -6.60
N LEU A 4 -9.34 -14.97 -6.86
CA LEU A 4 -8.45 -15.53 -5.84
C LEU A 4 -7.48 -14.48 -5.30
N ASN A 5 -6.88 -13.66 -6.18
CA ASN A 5 -6.00 -12.57 -5.74
C ASN A 5 -6.76 -11.48 -5.00
N LEU A 6 -8.00 -11.17 -5.41
CA LEU A 6 -8.89 -10.25 -4.70
C LEU A 6 -9.18 -10.74 -3.28
N SER A 7 -9.57 -12.02 -3.15
CA SER A 7 -9.83 -12.62 -1.83
C SER A 7 -8.58 -12.58 -0.94
N LEU A 8 -7.40 -12.88 -1.51
CA LEU A 8 -6.15 -12.86 -0.77
C LEU A 8 -5.76 -11.44 -0.34
N GLY A 9 -5.87 -10.45 -1.23
CA GLY A 9 -5.62 -9.05 -0.91
C GLY A 9 -6.56 -8.51 0.17
N THR A 10 -7.85 -8.85 0.09
CA THR A 10 -8.85 -8.49 1.10
C THR A 10 -8.55 -9.18 2.45
N LEU A 11 -8.17 -10.46 2.43
CA LEU A 11 -7.82 -11.19 3.65
C LEU A 11 -6.62 -10.56 4.35
N VAL A 12 -5.57 -10.21 3.61
CA VAL A 12 -4.36 -9.60 4.17
C VAL A 12 -4.68 -8.27 4.85
N THR A 13 -5.47 -7.39 4.22
CA THR A 13 -5.88 -6.12 4.81
C THR A 13 -6.84 -6.31 5.99
N ALA A 14 -7.77 -7.27 5.94
CA ALA A 14 -8.65 -7.54 7.06
C ALA A 14 -7.90 -8.07 8.29
N VAL A 15 -6.90 -8.94 8.09
CA VAL A 15 -6.02 -9.41 9.16
C VAL A 15 -5.16 -8.27 9.70
N GLY A 16 -4.60 -7.41 8.84
CA GLY A 16 -3.87 -6.21 9.24
C GLY A 16 -4.71 -5.31 10.12
N PHE A 17 -5.94 -5.01 9.70
CA PHE A 17 -6.90 -4.21 10.47
C PHE A 17 -7.18 -4.83 11.85
N TRP A 18 -7.45 -6.14 11.89
CA TRP A 18 -7.72 -6.85 13.15
C TRP A 18 -6.52 -6.79 14.10
N LEU A 19 -5.29 -6.94 13.59
CA LEU A 19 -4.06 -6.85 14.37
C LEU A 19 -3.80 -5.43 14.91
N VAL A 20 -4.04 -4.40 14.11
CA VAL A 20 -3.90 -2.99 14.51
C VAL A 20 -4.75 -2.66 15.74
N TRP A 21 -5.95 -3.23 15.81
CA TRP A 21 -6.85 -3.03 16.95
C TRP A 21 -6.66 -4.06 18.09
N GLY A 22 -5.56 -4.84 18.05
CA GLY A 22 -5.23 -5.80 19.10
C GLY A 22 -6.29 -6.88 19.35
N GLY A 23 -7.06 -7.24 18.33
CA GLY A 23 -8.12 -8.24 18.42
C GLY A 23 -9.37 -7.81 19.22
N THR A 24 -9.47 -6.55 19.64
CA THR A 24 -10.59 -6.03 20.45
C THR A 24 -11.82 -5.68 19.61
N VAL A 25 -11.67 -5.58 18.29
CA VAL A 25 -12.75 -5.21 17.36
C VAL A 25 -13.70 -6.38 17.16
N SER A 26 -15.01 -6.08 17.11
CA SER A 26 -16.03 -7.10 16.88
C SER A 26 -15.87 -7.73 15.49
N PRO A 27 -16.17 -9.04 15.31
CA PRO A 27 -16.11 -9.71 14.03
C PRO A 27 -16.97 -9.03 12.93
N VAL A 28 -18.05 -8.36 13.33
CA VAL A 28 -18.93 -7.61 12.44
C VAL A 28 -18.19 -6.41 11.82
N MET A 29 -17.40 -5.69 12.62
CA MET A 29 -16.59 -4.56 12.11
C MET A 29 -15.50 -5.04 11.17
N VAL A 30 -14.81 -6.14 11.50
CA VAL A 30 -13.79 -6.74 10.62
C VAL A 30 -14.43 -7.20 9.30
N GLY A 31 -15.60 -7.83 9.36
CA GLY A 31 -16.37 -8.23 8.18
C GLY A 31 -16.80 -7.04 7.33
N GLY A 32 -17.29 -5.96 7.95
CA GLY A 32 -17.64 -4.71 7.30
C GLY A 32 -16.45 -4.06 6.62
N TRP A 33 -15.29 -4.01 7.29
CA TRP A 33 -14.03 -3.53 6.72
C TRP A 33 -13.60 -4.38 5.53
N ALA A 34 -13.58 -5.70 5.68
CA ALA A 34 -13.23 -6.62 4.60
C ALA A 34 -14.13 -6.43 3.36
N LEU A 35 -15.44 -6.27 3.56
CA LEU A 35 -16.38 -6.01 2.47
C LEU A 35 -16.08 -4.68 1.78
N THR A 36 -15.81 -3.63 2.54
CA THR A 36 -15.44 -2.30 2.01
C THR A 36 -14.18 -2.37 1.18
N VAL A 37 -13.14 -3.05 1.68
CA VAL A 37 -11.88 -3.25 0.97
C VAL A 37 -12.09 -4.09 -0.29
N ALA A 38 -12.88 -5.16 -0.22
CA ALA A 38 -13.18 -6.00 -1.39
C ALA A 38 -13.88 -5.20 -2.50
N LEU A 39 -14.89 -4.40 -2.16
CA LEU A 39 -15.58 -3.53 -3.11
C LEU A 39 -14.63 -2.46 -3.67
N PHE A 40 -13.84 -1.82 -2.83
CA PHE A 40 -12.86 -0.84 -3.25
C PHE A 40 -11.85 -1.44 -4.23
N LEU A 41 -11.27 -2.58 -3.91
CA LEU A 41 -10.33 -3.29 -4.79
C LEU A 41 -11.02 -3.72 -6.09
N TRP A 42 -12.26 -4.20 -6.03
CA TRP A 42 -13.02 -4.60 -7.22
C TRP A 42 -13.22 -3.45 -8.19
N PHE A 43 -13.60 -2.26 -7.70
CA PHE A 43 -13.84 -1.09 -8.55
C PHE A 43 -12.57 -0.40 -9.04
N MET A 44 -11.50 -0.39 -8.22
CA MET A 44 -10.28 0.35 -8.52
C MET A 44 -9.24 -0.45 -9.32
N THR A 45 -9.37 -1.79 -9.38
CA THR A 45 -8.31 -2.61 -9.95
C THR A 45 -8.70 -3.21 -11.29
N THR A 46 -8.02 -2.80 -12.35
CA THR A 46 -8.14 -3.36 -13.70
C THR A 46 -7.12 -4.48 -13.96
N SER A 47 -6.08 -4.59 -13.13
CA SER A 47 -5.01 -5.57 -13.30
C SER A 47 -4.58 -6.19 -11.96
N ILE A 48 -4.05 -7.42 -12.01
CA ILE A 48 -3.53 -8.12 -10.82
C ILE A 48 -2.42 -7.30 -10.13
N THR A 49 -1.55 -6.66 -10.90
CA THR A 49 -0.47 -5.83 -10.36
C THR A 49 -1.02 -4.58 -9.64
N ALA A 50 -2.07 -3.95 -10.18
CA ALA A 50 -2.75 -2.84 -9.53
C ALA A 50 -3.44 -3.29 -8.24
N LEU A 51 -4.04 -4.48 -8.21
CA LEU A 51 -4.66 -5.05 -7.03
C LEU A 51 -3.63 -5.21 -5.89
N TRP A 52 -2.49 -5.81 -6.17
CA TRP A 52 -1.42 -5.94 -5.18
C TRP A 52 -0.85 -4.60 -4.74
N ALA A 53 -0.75 -3.62 -5.65
CA ALA A 53 -0.32 -2.27 -5.32
C ALA A 53 -1.27 -1.59 -4.32
N TRP A 54 -2.59 -1.69 -4.54
CA TRP A 54 -3.59 -1.14 -3.63
C TRP A 54 -3.65 -1.89 -2.28
N SER A 55 -3.58 -3.22 -2.30
CA SER A 55 -3.56 -4.02 -1.07
C SER A 55 -2.35 -3.71 -0.19
N THR A 56 -1.15 -3.58 -0.79
CA THR A 56 0.06 -3.22 -0.06
C THR A 56 0.04 -1.77 0.43
N LEU A 57 -0.59 -0.85 -0.31
CA LEU A 57 -0.80 0.52 0.14
C LEU A 57 -1.70 0.58 1.37
N LEU A 58 -2.84 -0.14 1.34
CA LEU A 58 -3.74 -0.22 2.48
C LEU A 58 -3.05 -0.80 3.71
N LEU A 59 -2.29 -1.88 3.55
CA LEU A 59 -1.51 -2.48 4.63
C LEU A 59 -0.47 -1.49 5.21
N GLY A 60 0.17 -0.69 4.35
CA GLY A 60 1.08 0.37 4.78
C GLY A 60 0.38 1.47 5.56
N LEU A 61 -0.82 1.87 5.15
CA LEU A 61 -1.65 2.83 5.87
C LEU A 61 -2.13 2.29 7.22
N GLU A 62 -2.55 1.03 7.28
CA GLU A 62 -2.92 0.36 8.52
C GLU A 62 -1.73 0.30 9.49
N SER A 63 -0.56 -0.11 9.01
CA SER A 63 0.69 -0.13 9.80
C SER A 63 1.08 1.26 10.29
N PHE A 64 0.82 2.30 9.51
CA PHE A 64 1.05 3.69 9.90
C PHE A 64 0.07 4.15 10.98
N THR A 65 -1.19 3.72 10.91
CA THR A 65 -2.24 4.09 11.86
C THR A 65 -2.01 3.48 13.24
N TRP A 66 -1.41 2.30 13.31
CA TRP A 66 -1.21 1.55 14.54
C TRP A 66 -0.46 2.32 15.65
N PRO A 67 0.69 2.99 15.40
CA PRO A 67 1.36 3.82 16.41
C PRO A 67 0.46 4.90 17.02
N PHE A 68 -0.39 5.52 16.19
CA PHE A 68 -1.30 6.56 16.67
C PHE A 68 -2.40 5.99 17.56
N VAL A 69 -2.99 4.85 17.18
CA VAL A 69 -3.97 4.15 18.01
C VAL A 69 -3.35 3.78 19.35
N LEU A 70 -2.13 3.24 19.35
CA LEU A 70 -1.40 2.89 20.56
C LEU A 70 -1.15 4.13 21.45
N MET A 71 -0.69 5.25 20.88
CA MET A 71 -0.48 6.49 21.62
C MET A 71 -1.78 7.04 22.26
N ILE A 72 -2.90 6.93 21.54
CA ILE A 72 -4.21 7.37 22.07
C ILE A 72 -4.63 6.49 23.24
N GLN A 73 -4.49 5.17 23.13
CA GLN A 73 -4.84 4.22 24.16
C GLN A 73 -4.00 4.43 25.44
N LEU A 74 -2.72 4.75 25.28
CA LEU A 74 -1.79 4.94 26.41
C LEU A 74 -1.87 6.32 27.03
N ARG A 75 -2.49 7.31 26.39
CA ARG A 75 -2.55 8.69 26.86
C ARG A 75 -3.17 8.85 28.25
N GLY A 76 -4.08 7.94 28.64
CA GLY A 76 -4.69 7.91 29.95
C GLY A 76 -3.92 7.14 31.02
N GLN A 77 -2.88 6.39 30.63
CA GLN A 77 -2.14 5.48 31.52
C GLN A 77 -0.65 5.84 31.64
N ALA A 78 -0.19 6.87 30.92
CA ALA A 78 1.22 7.23 30.78
C ALA A 78 1.93 7.50 32.14
N GLU A 79 1.19 8.00 33.13
CA GLU A 79 1.75 8.31 34.47
C GLU A 79 1.97 7.07 35.36
N SER A 80 1.36 5.94 35.00
CA SER A 80 1.39 4.69 35.80
C SER A 80 2.20 3.56 35.16
N LEU A 81 2.78 3.78 33.97
CA LEU A 81 3.51 2.74 33.24
C LEU A 81 4.94 2.59 33.77
N PRO A 82 5.42 1.36 34.05
CA PRO A 82 6.82 1.07 34.37
C PRO A 82 7.73 1.46 33.20
N GLU A 83 8.97 1.90 33.51
CA GLU A 83 9.96 2.27 32.49
C GLU A 83 10.25 1.16 31.48
N SER A 84 10.18 -0.11 31.90
CA SER A 84 10.36 -1.28 31.04
C SER A 84 9.28 -1.40 29.96
N GLU A 85 8.04 -1.03 30.26
CA GLU A 85 6.94 -1.06 29.30
C GLU A 85 7.02 0.12 28.32
N MET A 86 7.48 1.28 28.79
CA MET A 86 7.69 2.45 27.94
C MET A 86 8.68 2.15 26.80
N GLY A 87 9.78 1.43 27.09
CA GLY A 87 10.75 1.01 26.09
C GLY A 87 10.18 0.06 25.03
N ALA A 88 9.34 -0.90 25.46
CA ALA A 88 8.66 -1.83 24.55
C ALA A 88 7.68 -1.10 23.63
N ILE A 89 6.91 -0.13 24.18
CA ILE A 89 5.97 0.68 23.42
C ILE A 89 6.70 1.52 22.37
N LEU A 90 7.78 2.20 22.76
CA LEU A 90 8.57 3.01 21.84
C LEU A 90 9.15 2.16 20.70
N SER A 91 9.67 0.98 21.02
CA SER A 91 10.17 0.04 20.01
C SER A 91 9.07 -0.42 19.05
N ALA A 92 7.87 -0.70 19.55
CA ALA A 92 6.72 -1.08 18.74
C ALA A 92 6.28 0.07 17.79
N VAL A 93 6.28 1.31 18.28
CA VAL A 93 5.99 2.51 17.46
C VAL A 93 7.01 2.68 16.34
N VAL A 94 8.30 2.59 16.66
CA VAL A 94 9.38 2.70 15.68
C VAL A 94 9.26 1.60 14.62
N LEU A 95 9.03 0.36 15.05
CA LEU A 95 8.88 -0.77 14.14
C LEU A 95 7.66 -0.61 13.22
N GLY A 96 6.54 -0.12 13.74
CA GLY A 96 5.32 0.17 12.98
C GLY A 96 5.55 1.23 11.90
N LEU A 97 6.27 2.32 12.25
CA LEU A 97 6.63 3.36 11.29
C LEU A 97 7.58 2.84 10.20
N PHE A 98 8.59 2.06 10.55
CA PHE A 98 9.48 1.42 9.57
C PHE A 98 8.71 0.49 8.63
N SER A 99 7.83 -0.34 9.17
CA SER A 99 6.96 -1.23 8.40
C SER A 99 6.09 -0.46 7.41
N SER A 100 5.49 0.65 7.84
CA SER A 100 4.63 1.47 6.97
C SER A 100 5.40 2.08 5.80
N VAL A 101 6.60 2.63 6.05
CA VAL A 101 7.47 3.18 5.00
C VAL A 101 7.86 2.10 3.98
N PHE A 102 8.18 0.90 4.45
CA PHE A 102 8.49 -0.24 3.60
C PHE A 102 7.31 -0.58 2.68
N TRP A 103 6.11 -0.77 3.22
CA TRP A 103 4.93 -1.15 2.46
C TRP A 103 4.49 -0.07 1.47
N ILE A 104 4.55 1.21 1.86
CA ILE A 104 4.22 2.33 0.98
C ILE A 104 5.23 2.42 -0.18
N SER A 105 6.53 2.26 0.11
CA SER A 105 7.58 2.28 -0.91
C SER A 105 7.43 1.10 -1.89
N PHE A 106 7.12 -0.09 -1.37
CA PHE A 106 6.86 -1.27 -2.18
C PHE A 106 5.63 -1.09 -3.08
N SER A 107 4.54 -0.55 -2.53
CA SER A 107 3.33 -0.20 -3.27
C SER A 107 3.62 0.76 -4.42
N TYR A 108 4.43 1.80 -4.19
CA TYR A 108 4.84 2.73 -5.24
C TYR A 108 5.57 2.02 -6.39
N GLY A 109 6.46 1.09 -6.06
CA GLY A 109 7.15 0.25 -7.06
C GLY A 109 6.17 -0.57 -7.91
N LEU A 110 5.15 -1.17 -7.28
CA LEU A 110 4.10 -1.93 -7.96
C LEU A 110 3.23 -1.03 -8.86
N PHE A 111 2.85 0.17 -8.40
CA PHE A 111 2.11 1.13 -9.22
C PHE A 111 2.91 1.56 -10.45
N LYS A 112 4.20 1.84 -10.29
CA LYS A 112 5.08 2.18 -11.41
C LYS A 112 5.17 1.03 -12.43
N ARG A 113 5.19 -0.21 -11.96
CA ARG A 113 5.18 -1.40 -12.82
C ARG A 113 3.83 -1.60 -13.51
N ALA A 114 2.72 -1.42 -12.78
CA ALA A 114 1.38 -1.55 -13.34
C ALA A 114 1.15 -0.56 -14.49
N ARG A 115 1.56 0.70 -14.32
CA ARG A 115 1.48 1.74 -15.37
C ARG A 115 2.29 1.41 -16.62
N LYS A 116 3.46 0.76 -16.46
CA LYS A 116 4.28 0.37 -17.62
C LYS A 116 3.69 -0.79 -18.41
N LEU A 117 2.84 -1.61 -17.79
CA LEU A 117 2.19 -2.74 -18.43
C LEU A 117 0.84 -2.38 -19.07
N ASP A 118 0.35 -1.16 -18.83
CA ASP A 118 -0.89 -0.68 -19.43
C ASP A 118 -0.60 -0.14 -20.85
N PRO A 119 -1.12 -0.78 -21.92
CA PRO A 119 -0.85 -0.38 -23.30
C PRO A 119 -1.36 1.03 -23.63
N ALA A 120 -2.36 1.55 -22.92
CA ALA A 120 -2.85 2.90 -23.08
C ALA A 120 -1.78 3.97 -22.75
N PHE A 121 -0.89 3.70 -21.79
CA PHE A 121 0.20 4.60 -21.43
C PHE A 121 1.39 4.55 -22.38
N SER A 122 1.55 3.45 -23.11
CA SER A 122 2.65 3.29 -24.10
C SER A 122 2.41 4.08 -25.38
N GLN A 123 1.17 4.50 -25.65
CA GLN A 123 0.84 5.27 -26.87
C GLN A 123 1.00 6.78 -26.70
N GLU A 124 1.13 7.29 -25.48
CA GLU A 124 1.31 8.75 -25.23
C GLU A 124 2.77 9.22 -25.22
N GLN A 125 3.75 8.35 -25.42
CA GLN A 125 5.08 8.85 -25.75
C GLN A 125 5.06 9.34 -27.19
N PRO A 126 5.10 10.66 -27.41
CA PRO A 126 5.28 11.18 -28.79
C PRO A 126 6.56 10.54 -29.30
N VAL A 127 6.42 9.79 -30.38
CA VAL A 127 7.55 9.31 -31.16
C VAL A 127 8.28 10.59 -31.65
N THR A 128 9.22 11.03 -30.83
CA THR A 128 10.23 11.98 -31.31
C THR A 128 11.07 11.21 -32.34
N VAL A 129 10.46 11.05 -33.50
CA VAL A 129 11.16 10.61 -34.69
C VAL A 129 12.32 11.55 -34.87
N SER A 130 13.48 11.03 -34.53
CA SER A 130 14.77 11.67 -34.75
C SER A 130 14.94 11.91 -36.27
N THR A 131 14.30 12.94 -36.79
CA THR A 131 14.43 13.45 -38.17
C THR A 131 15.80 14.08 -38.40
N SER A 132 16.70 14.06 -37.38
CA SER A 132 18.03 14.65 -37.49
C SER A 132 19.05 13.78 -38.22
N ARG A 133 18.77 12.56 -38.64
CA ARG A 133 19.79 11.68 -39.28
C ARG A 133 19.73 11.64 -40.79
N VAL A 134 18.70 12.13 -41.43
CA VAL A 134 18.55 12.04 -42.89
C VAL A 134 19.22 13.21 -43.61
N ASN A 135 19.42 14.35 -42.97
CA ASN A 135 19.89 15.57 -43.67
C ASN A 135 21.43 15.71 -43.74
N LYS A 136 22.19 14.82 -43.09
CA LYS A 136 23.67 14.92 -43.09
C LYS A 136 24.35 14.17 -44.26
N LYS A 137 23.59 13.36 -45.03
CA LYS A 137 24.14 12.53 -46.11
C LYS A 137 24.02 13.18 -47.51
N LYS A 138 23.37 14.36 -47.64
CA LYS A 138 23.12 15.02 -48.93
C LYS A 138 24.07 16.19 -49.22
N LYS A 139 25.03 16.50 -48.32
CA LYS A 139 25.96 17.65 -48.49
C LYS A 139 27.37 17.25 -48.94
N ASN A 140 27.64 15.97 -49.21
CA ASN A 140 28.95 15.46 -49.64
C ASN A 140 28.87 14.70 -50.98
N ARG A 141 28.08 15.22 -51.93
CA ARG A 141 28.21 14.84 -53.36
C ARG A 141 28.28 16.08 -54.20
#